data_4f90740297e537d26c8e221731fff100
#
_entry.id   4f90740297e537d26c8e221731fff100
#
_cell.length_a   1.000
_cell.length_b   1.000
_cell.length_c   1.000
_cell.angle_alpha   90.00
_cell.angle_beta   90.00
_cell.angle_gamma   90.00
#
_symmetry.space_group_name_H-M   'P 1'
#
loop_
_entity.id
_entity.type
_entity.pdbx_description
1 polymer ?
#
loop_
_entity_poly.entity_id
_entity_poly.type
_entity_poly.pdbx_seq_one_letter_code
_entity_poly.pdbx_strand_id
1 'polypeptide(L)'
;MKTLAAGIAAAALVHLFSVGTADAACISNPPAQSSASFPSALTGKLVYHSYVKYGDGTSQLFLYDFSAHTLTQLSKSTWGITDPMNGVFSPDGKWLAFMGIRNGAWNVFMLQLGAGTPPVDMTHSTGATRNEDPKFSPDGKTLVFKQNGDVKQGTLSFTSAGPVFTSVVSLTNAPSGAEYSMPYLSPDATAVYYATGAGANMGLMKRTIATGATATFDHPAGLQTYYPMVRADGMVFYARWKDSGGLDQIYAKSADPSSTPSALSINDCVSNNSDPAPVNGTNYLFFSSTTAGGYQLYVGDVTTGKRWSLSPFGVNADSTKAKLGANYYGGPAAAQPTLLSQGRPAAASASYNAQMTPDKAFDGNTTSTRWDSPEGTGVDPQWISVDLGAVKTINSVDLYWDAGALVYQIQTSNDNVNWTTIYSTNNGVSYQHVTLPNLNGRGRYVRMLGTKRATQWGYSLYQMQVWGS
;
A
#
# COMPACT_ATOMS: atom_id res chain seq x y z
N MET A 1 -12.77 38.80 25.78
CA MET A 1 -13.43 37.57 25.34
C MET A 1 -12.66 37.07 24.12
N LYS A 2 -11.81 36.06 24.32
CA LYS A 2 -11.03 35.44 23.24
C LYS A 2 -11.60 34.03 23.02
N THR A 3 -12.20 33.85 21.86
CA THR A 3 -12.68 32.56 21.38
C THR A 3 -11.50 31.72 20.90
N LEU A 4 -11.19 30.61 21.59
CA LEU A 4 -10.30 29.59 21.09
C LEU A 4 -11.11 28.67 20.16
N ALA A 5 -10.72 28.62 18.92
CA ALA A 5 -11.12 27.56 18.00
C ALA A 5 -10.17 26.36 18.21
N ALA A 6 -10.68 25.27 18.77
CA ALA A 6 -9.97 24.02 18.87
C ALA A 6 -10.18 23.24 17.56
N GLY A 7 -9.15 23.13 16.74
CA GLY A 7 -9.12 22.24 15.61
C GLY A 7 -8.91 20.81 16.09
N ILE A 8 -9.83 19.91 15.76
CA ILE A 8 -9.73 18.47 16.03
C ILE A 8 -8.83 17.86 14.95
N ALA A 9 -7.61 17.47 15.33
CA ALA A 9 -6.72 16.67 14.50
C ALA A 9 -7.19 15.22 14.52
N ALA A 10 -7.50 14.66 13.37
CA ALA A 10 -7.68 13.22 13.20
C ALA A 10 -6.37 12.52 13.50
N ALA A 11 -6.32 11.75 14.57
CA ALA A 11 -5.18 10.92 14.92
C ALA A 11 -5.17 9.67 14.02
N ALA A 12 -4.62 9.81 12.81
CA ALA A 12 -4.06 8.67 12.12
C ALA A 12 -2.95 8.12 13.02
N LEU A 13 -2.86 6.80 13.17
CA LEU A 13 -1.78 6.13 13.88
C LEU A 13 -0.47 6.37 13.10
N VAL A 14 0.09 7.56 13.26
CA VAL A 14 1.41 7.89 12.79
C VAL A 14 2.37 7.17 13.73
N HIS A 15 3.00 6.11 13.26
CA HIS A 15 4.23 5.63 13.88
C HIS A 15 5.19 6.80 13.85
N LEU A 16 5.43 7.40 15.02
CA LEU A 16 6.38 8.47 15.22
C LEU A 16 7.77 7.94 14.82
N PHE A 17 8.14 8.21 13.56
CA PHE A 17 9.56 8.26 13.23
C PHE A 17 10.11 9.46 14.01
N SER A 18 11.10 9.25 14.86
CA SER A 18 11.80 10.33 15.53
C SER A 18 12.31 11.29 14.45
N VAL A 19 11.79 12.51 14.44
CA VAL A 19 12.23 13.58 13.53
C VAL A 19 13.64 13.98 13.96
N GLY A 20 14.63 13.33 13.37
CA GLY A 20 16.02 13.81 13.39
C GLY A 20 16.15 14.88 12.31
N THR A 21 16.66 16.04 12.70
CA THR A 21 17.12 17.12 11.82
C THR A 21 18.06 16.57 10.73
N ALA A 22 17.95 17.12 9.53
CA ALA A 22 18.80 16.99 8.34
C ALA A 22 19.96 15.98 8.42
N ASP A 23 19.92 14.97 7.52
CA ASP A 23 20.87 13.85 7.45
C ASP A 23 20.77 12.92 8.69
N ALA A 24 19.68 12.15 8.78
CA ALA A 24 19.60 11.04 9.71
C ALA A 24 20.84 10.16 9.49
N ALA A 25 21.67 10.05 10.52
CA ALA A 25 22.91 9.30 10.48
C ALA A 25 22.61 7.87 9.99
N CYS A 26 23.07 7.55 8.79
CA CYS A 26 23.08 6.18 8.31
C CYS A 26 23.84 5.32 9.33
N ILE A 27 23.41 4.09 9.53
CA ILE A 27 24.09 3.16 10.43
C ILE A 27 25.38 2.70 9.75
N SER A 28 26.54 3.01 10.32
CA SER A 28 27.86 2.72 9.72
C SER A 28 28.14 1.22 9.55
N ASN A 29 27.33 0.33 10.04
CA ASN A 29 27.41 -1.12 9.83
C ASN A 29 26.12 -1.80 10.34
N PRO A 30 25.02 -1.78 9.57
CA PRO A 30 23.82 -2.48 10.01
C PRO A 30 24.14 -3.97 10.16
N PRO A 31 23.85 -4.59 11.32
CA PRO A 31 24.21 -5.98 11.56
C PRO A 31 23.45 -6.88 10.57
N ALA A 32 24.21 -7.64 9.78
CA ALA A 32 23.66 -8.68 8.94
C ALA A 32 22.92 -9.70 9.83
N GLN A 33 21.65 -9.96 9.54
CA GLN A 33 20.87 -10.93 10.27
C GLN A 33 21.08 -12.34 9.69
N SER A 34 21.07 -13.36 10.55
CA SER A 34 21.14 -14.75 10.09
C SER A 34 19.85 -15.14 9.38
N SER A 35 19.91 -16.09 8.44
CA SER A 35 18.73 -16.64 7.76
C SER A 35 17.71 -17.25 8.73
N ALA A 36 18.13 -17.77 9.87
CA ALA A 36 17.27 -18.32 10.92
C ALA A 36 16.33 -17.27 11.52
N SER A 37 16.65 -15.96 11.42
CA SER A 37 15.81 -14.86 11.88
C SER A 37 15.05 -14.18 10.75
N PHE A 38 15.00 -14.77 9.54
CA PHE A 38 14.27 -14.21 8.41
C PHE A 38 12.78 -14.06 8.73
N PRO A 39 12.13 -12.95 8.31
CA PRO A 39 10.74 -12.68 8.68
C PRO A 39 9.78 -13.77 8.17
N SER A 40 9.19 -14.54 9.09
CA SER A 40 8.25 -15.63 8.79
C SER A 40 6.95 -15.15 8.14
N ALA A 41 6.62 -13.85 8.26
CA ALA A 41 5.47 -13.24 7.60
C ALA A 41 5.63 -13.09 6.08
N LEU A 42 6.85 -13.24 5.54
CA LEU A 42 7.13 -13.14 4.12
C LEU A 42 6.96 -14.51 3.45
N THR A 43 5.72 -14.87 3.12
CA THR A 43 5.33 -16.15 2.53
C THR A 43 4.93 -16.05 1.05
N GLY A 44 4.94 -14.85 0.48
CA GLY A 44 4.48 -14.57 -0.88
C GLY A 44 5.52 -14.85 -1.98
N LYS A 45 5.43 -14.07 -3.04
CA LYS A 45 6.30 -14.19 -4.23
C LYS A 45 7.06 -12.90 -4.47
N LEU A 46 8.31 -13.00 -4.87
CA LEU A 46 9.17 -11.89 -5.23
C LEU A 46 9.57 -12.02 -6.70
N VAL A 47 9.27 -11.02 -7.52
CA VAL A 47 9.85 -10.90 -8.86
C VAL A 47 10.98 -9.88 -8.82
N TYR A 48 12.04 -10.13 -9.60
CA TYR A 48 13.17 -9.22 -9.78
C TYR A 48 13.85 -9.49 -11.12
N HIS A 49 14.72 -8.58 -11.55
CA HIS A 49 15.57 -8.83 -12.70
C HIS A 49 17.05 -8.88 -12.30
N SER A 50 17.82 -9.57 -13.12
CA SER A 50 19.26 -9.74 -12.91
C SER A 50 20.00 -9.58 -14.23
N TYR A 51 21.04 -8.71 -14.27
CA TYR A 51 21.83 -8.41 -15.46
C TYR A 51 23.31 -8.18 -15.13
N VAL A 52 24.18 -8.26 -16.14
CA VAL A 52 25.60 -7.89 -16.03
C VAL A 52 25.75 -6.37 -16.13
N LYS A 53 25.18 -5.77 -17.18
CA LYS A 53 25.15 -4.33 -17.42
C LYS A 53 23.80 -3.92 -18.01
N TYR A 54 23.31 -2.75 -17.66
CA TYR A 54 22.05 -2.22 -18.17
C TYR A 54 22.06 -2.07 -19.68
N GLY A 55 21.07 -2.65 -20.36
CA GLY A 55 20.87 -2.55 -21.80
C GLY A 55 21.86 -3.36 -22.65
N ASP A 56 22.55 -4.35 -22.08
CA ASP A 56 23.52 -5.20 -22.78
C ASP A 56 22.93 -6.53 -23.30
N GLY A 57 21.63 -6.73 -23.16
CA GLY A 57 20.93 -7.96 -23.56
C GLY A 57 21.02 -9.09 -22.54
N THR A 58 21.64 -8.88 -21.37
CA THR A 58 21.86 -9.93 -20.38
C THR A 58 20.80 -10.03 -19.30
N SER A 59 19.87 -9.05 -19.24
CA SER A 59 18.84 -9.04 -18.21
C SER A 59 17.89 -10.23 -18.33
N GLN A 60 17.55 -10.82 -17.18
CA GLN A 60 16.60 -11.91 -17.05
C GLN A 60 15.66 -11.66 -15.87
N LEU A 61 14.38 -12.05 -16.01
CA LEU A 61 13.39 -12.02 -14.93
C LEU A 61 13.39 -13.32 -14.15
N PHE A 62 13.36 -13.19 -12.84
CA PHE A 62 13.29 -14.29 -11.88
C PHE A 62 12.10 -14.12 -10.94
N LEU A 63 11.55 -15.24 -10.51
CA LEU A 63 10.50 -15.36 -9.50
C LEU A 63 11.00 -16.23 -8.35
N TYR A 64 10.97 -15.71 -7.13
CA TYR A 64 11.15 -16.52 -5.93
C TYR A 64 9.80 -16.65 -5.19
N ASP A 65 9.42 -17.90 -4.89
CA ASP A 65 8.23 -18.23 -4.10
C ASP A 65 8.70 -18.62 -2.68
N PHE A 66 8.38 -17.77 -1.69
CA PHE A 66 8.79 -18.00 -0.30
C PHE A 66 8.06 -19.17 0.35
N SER A 67 6.82 -19.46 -0.05
CA SER A 67 6.08 -20.61 0.49
C SER A 67 6.56 -21.94 -0.08
N ALA A 68 6.88 -21.96 -1.37
CA ALA A 68 7.38 -23.16 -2.04
C ALA A 68 8.90 -23.32 -1.95
N HIS A 69 9.62 -22.29 -1.48
CA HIS A 69 11.10 -22.23 -1.48
C HIS A 69 11.71 -22.50 -2.86
N THR A 70 11.10 -21.96 -3.92
CA THR A 70 11.55 -22.18 -5.31
C THR A 70 11.96 -20.90 -5.99
N LEU A 71 13.10 -20.95 -6.70
CA LEU A 71 13.57 -19.90 -7.58
C LEU A 71 13.39 -20.35 -9.03
N THR A 72 12.68 -19.54 -9.82
CA THR A 72 12.37 -19.82 -11.22
C THR A 72 12.82 -18.67 -12.10
N GLN A 73 13.58 -18.92 -13.16
CA GLN A 73 13.78 -17.95 -14.22
C GLN A 73 12.51 -17.92 -15.08
N LEU A 74 11.85 -16.77 -15.15
CA LEU A 74 10.61 -16.60 -15.93
C LEU A 74 10.90 -16.36 -17.41
N SER A 75 11.89 -15.50 -17.69
CA SER A 75 12.25 -15.14 -19.05
C SER A 75 12.82 -16.32 -19.86
N LYS A 76 12.43 -16.38 -21.13
CA LYS A 76 12.85 -17.44 -22.06
C LYS A 76 13.34 -16.81 -23.37
N SER A 77 14.39 -17.36 -23.95
CA SER A 77 14.90 -16.92 -25.26
C SER A 77 13.86 -17.00 -26.37
N THR A 78 12.90 -17.94 -26.26
CA THR A 78 11.80 -18.13 -27.21
C THR A 78 10.79 -16.98 -27.22
N TRP A 79 10.85 -16.03 -26.28
CA TRP A 79 9.97 -14.86 -26.26
C TRP A 79 10.36 -13.81 -27.32
N GLY A 80 11.60 -13.82 -27.81
CA GLY A 80 12.14 -12.78 -28.69
C GLY A 80 12.17 -11.40 -28.00
N ILE A 81 12.37 -11.39 -26.68
CA ILE A 81 12.50 -10.19 -25.85
C ILE A 81 13.89 -10.20 -25.24
N THR A 82 14.62 -9.12 -25.43
CA THR A 82 15.88 -8.88 -24.73
C THR A 82 15.68 -7.89 -23.59
N ASP A 83 16.54 -7.92 -22.60
CA ASP A 83 16.51 -7.08 -21.39
C ASP A 83 15.12 -6.99 -20.71
N PRO A 84 14.43 -8.11 -20.42
CA PRO A 84 13.23 -8.06 -19.64
C PRO A 84 13.54 -7.62 -18.20
N MET A 85 12.86 -6.55 -17.70
CA MET A 85 13.12 -5.97 -16.37
C MET A 85 11.90 -5.23 -15.79
N ASN A 86 12.03 -4.78 -14.53
CA ASN A 86 11.02 -4.02 -13.79
C ASN A 86 9.65 -4.72 -13.75
N GLY A 87 9.68 -6.03 -13.45
CA GLY A 87 8.47 -6.83 -13.32
C GLY A 87 7.61 -6.42 -12.13
N VAL A 88 6.29 -6.31 -12.32
CA VAL A 88 5.31 -6.00 -11.27
C VAL A 88 4.11 -6.93 -11.36
N PHE A 89 3.65 -7.41 -10.20
CA PHE A 89 2.46 -8.25 -10.13
C PHE A 89 1.18 -7.44 -10.32
N SER A 90 0.19 -8.04 -10.97
CA SER A 90 -1.19 -7.58 -10.85
C SER A 90 -1.70 -7.75 -9.40
N PRO A 91 -2.69 -6.95 -8.95
CA PRO A 91 -3.21 -7.05 -7.58
C PRO A 91 -3.77 -8.43 -7.22
N ASP A 92 -4.23 -9.22 -8.20
CA ASP A 92 -4.69 -10.60 -8.02
C ASP A 92 -3.57 -11.65 -8.15
N GLY A 93 -2.35 -11.24 -8.47
CA GLY A 93 -1.17 -12.09 -8.61
C GLY A 93 -1.16 -13.02 -9.83
N LYS A 94 -2.13 -12.89 -10.74
CA LYS A 94 -2.23 -13.77 -11.92
C LYS A 94 -1.36 -13.30 -13.09
N TRP A 95 -1.04 -12.01 -13.12
CA TRP A 95 -0.29 -11.40 -14.20
C TRP A 95 0.96 -10.71 -13.69
N LEU A 96 1.95 -10.65 -14.56
CA LEU A 96 3.16 -9.86 -14.38
C LEU A 96 3.25 -8.89 -15.56
N ALA A 97 3.30 -7.57 -15.28
CA ALA A 97 3.68 -6.58 -16.29
C ALA A 97 5.18 -6.29 -16.15
N PHE A 98 5.89 -6.13 -17.26
CA PHE A 98 7.32 -5.84 -17.28
C PHE A 98 7.70 -5.09 -18.55
N MET A 99 8.87 -4.45 -18.55
CA MET A 99 9.43 -3.84 -19.76
C MET A 99 10.51 -4.73 -20.38
N GLY A 100 10.74 -4.61 -21.68
CA GLY A 100 11.78 -5.32 -22.39
C GLY A 100 11.94 -4.81 -23.81
N ILE A 101 13.00 -5.22 -24.49
CA ILE A 101 13.30 -4.79 -25.85
C ILE A 101 12.80 -5.84 -26.84
N ARG A 102 11.98 -5.40 -27.81
CA ARG A 102 11.61 -6.17 -28.99
C ARG A 102 11.71 -5.28 -30.23
N ASN A 103 12.35 -5.77 -31.28
CA ASN A 103 12.57 -5.02 -32.55
C ASN A 103 13.24 -3.64 -32.33
N GLY A 104 14.18 -3.56 -31.37
CA GLY A 104 14.93 -2.34 -31.08
C GLY A 104 14.18 -1.27 -30.27
N ALA A 105 12.96 -1.54 -29.83
CA ALA A 105 12.17 -0.63 -29.00
C ALA A 105 11.88 -1.25 -27.61
N TRP A 106 11.88 -0.40 -26.59
CA TRP A 106 11.36 -0.77 -25.27
C TRP A 106 9.84 -0.86 -25.32
N ASN A 107 9.30 -2.00 -24.93
CA ASN A 107 7.86 -2.25 -24.90
C ASN A 107 7.43 -2.76 -23.50
N VAL A 108 6.17 -2.53 -23.17
CA VAL A 108 5.49 -3.10 -22.02
C VAL A 108 4.87 -4.43 -22.42
N PHE A 109 5.16 -5.46 -21.64
CA PHE A 109 4.65 -6.82 -21.83
C PHE A 109 3.81 -7.24 -20.64
N MET A 110 2.85 -8.15 -20.85
CA MET A 110 2.11 -8.84 -19.81
C MET A 110 2.24 -10.35 -19.96
N LEU A 111 2.68 -11.01 -18.88
CA LEU A 111 2.82 -12.47 -18.77
C LEU A 111 1.75 -13.02 -17.83
N GLN A 112 0.99 -14.01 -18.27
CA GLN A 112 0.13 -14.78 -17.39
C GLN A 112 0.95 -15.81 -16.62
N LEU A 113 0.99 -15.69 -15.29
CA LEU A 113 1.75 -16.60 -14.45
C LEU A 113 1.10 -17.99 -14.42
N GLY A 114 1.92 -19.02 -14.60
CA GLY A 114 1.46 -20.42 -14.60
C GLY A 114 0.81 -20.91 -15.89
N ALA A 115 0.49 -20.05 -16.85
CA ALA A 115 -0.18 -20.46 -18.09
C ALA A 115 0.76 -21.10 -19.13
N GLY A 116 2.06 -20.89 -19.02
CA GLY A 116 3.04 -21.41 -20.00
C GLY A 116 3.05 -20.68 -21.36
N THR A 117 2.18 -19.70 -21.56
CA THR A 117 2.10 -18.91 -22.80
C THR A 117 3.14 -17.79 -22.83
N PRO A 118 3.61 -17.35 -24.02
CA PRO A 118 4.49 -16.20 -24.15
C PRO A 118 3.82 -14.90 -23.64
N PRO A 119 4.61 -13.88 -23.25
CA PRO A 119 4.08 -12.57 -22.90
C PRO A 119 3.40 -11.87 -24.09
N VAL A 120 2.31 -11.16 -23.80
CA VAL A 120 1.62 -10.28 -24.76
C VAL A 120 2.30 -8.92 -24.77
N ASP A 121 2.61 -8.42 -25.96
CA ASP A 121 3.16 -7.07 -26.15
C ASP A 121 2.03 -6.05 -26.15
N MET A 122 1.98 -5.20 -25.12
CA MET A 122 0.90 -4.24 -24.89
C MET A 122 1.07 -2.94 -25.67
N THR A 123 2.29 -2.64 -26.15
CA THR A 123 2.62 -1.33 -26.73
C THR A 123 3.15 -1.38 -28.16
N HIS A 124 3.18 -2.55 -28.80
CA HIS A 124 3.71 -2.75 -30.16
C HIS A 124 3.06 -1.86 -31.23
N SER A 125 1.80 -1.48 -31.06
CA SER A 125 1.03 -0.67 -32.01
C SER A 125 1.14 0.84 -31.79
N THR A 126 1.87 1.29 -30.76
CA THR A 126 1.92 2.72 -30.40
C THR A 126 2.88 3.54 -31.28
N GLY A 127 3.81 2.87 -31.98
CA GLY A 127 4.89 3.52 -32.73
C GLY A 127 5.95 4.20 -31.84
N ALA A 128 5.78 4.15 -30.52
CA ALA A 128 6.75 4.70 -29.56
C ALA A 128 7.93 3.74 -29.40
N THR A 129 9.12 4.29 -29.15
CA THR A 129 10.36 3.52 -29.02
C THR A 129 10.76 3.26 -27.56
N ARG A 130 10.13 3.98 -26.61
CA ARG A 130 10.41 3.87 -25.17
C ARG A 130 9.12 3.76 -24.38
N ASN A 131 8.69 2.51 -24.11
CA ASN A 131 7.58 2.19 -23.21
C ASN A 131 8.16 1.44 -22.02
N GLU A 132 8.22 2.09 -20.87
CA GLU A 132 9.04 1.66 -19.73
C GLU A 132 8.26 1.74 -18.41
N ASP A 133 8.74 1.04 -17.36
CA ASP A 133 8.32 1.13 -15.96
C ASP A 133 6.80 0.94 -15.73
N PRO A 134 6.20 -0.15 -16.20
CA PRO A 134 4.77 -0.39 -15.97
C PRO A 134 4.44 -0.59 -14.49
N LYS A 135 3.28 -0.05 -14.05
CA LYS A 135 2.70 -0.31 -12.73
C LYS A 135 1.19 -0.49 -12.86
N PHE A 136 0.64 -1.48 -12.18
CA PHE A 136 -0.80 -1.66 -12.11
C PHE A 136 -1.47 -0.61 -11.22
N SER A 137 -2.72 -0.23 -11.58
CA SER A 137 -3.61 0.41 -10.63
C SER A 137 -3.99 -0.56 -9.50
N PRO A 138 -4.37 -0.05 -8.31
CA PRO A 138 -4.75 -0.90 -7.18
C PRO A 138 -5.90 -1.87 -7.47
N ASP A 139 -6.80 -1.52 -8.39
CA ASP A 139 -7.92 -2.37 -8.82
C ASP A 139 -7.57 -3.31 -10.00
N GLY A 140 -6.36 -3.22 -10.53
CA GLY A 140 -5.88 -4.04 -11.65
C GLY A 140 -6.48 -3.73 -13.03
N LYS A 141 -7.27 -2.64 -13.14
CA LYS A 141 -7.96 -2.31 -14.38
C LYS A 141 -7.16 -1.42 -15.33
N THR A 142 -6.09 -0.82 -14.84
CA THR A 142 -5.21 0.01 -15.68
C THR A 142 -3.75 -0.27 -15.40
N LEU A 143 -2.89 0.10 -16.36
CA LEU A 143 -1.44 0.22 -16.20
C LEU A 143 -1.03 1.67 -16.41
N VAL A 144 -0.19 2.20 -15.52
CA VAL A 144 0.57 3.41 -15.81
C VAL A 144 1.98 3.03 -16.25
N PHE A 145 2.51 3.75 -17.22
CA PHE A 145 3.85 3.49 -17.78
C PHE A 145 4.40 4.76 -18.41
N LYS A 146 5.70 4.82 -18.60
CA LYS A 146 6.35 5.85 -19.39
C LYS A 146 6.20 5.54 -20.87
N GLN A 147 5.93 6.54 -21.69
CA GLN A 147 5.98 6.46 -23.16
C GLN A 147 6.68 7.69 -23.73
N ASN A 148 7.89 7.52 -24.27
CA ASN A 148 8.70 8.60 -24.89
C ASN A 148 8.80 9.86 -24.00
N GLY A 149 9.00 9.70 -22.68
CA GLY A 149 9.13 10.81 -21.74
C GLY A 149 7.82 11.40 -21.23
N ASP A 150 6.68 10.80 -21.53
CA ASP A 150 5.36 11.14 -20.96
C ASP A 150 4.80 9.98 -20.13
N VAL A 151 4.05 10.27 -19.06
CA VAL A 151 3.35 9.25 -18.28
C VAL A 151 1.99 8.98 -18.90
N LYS A 152 1.77 7.73 -19.30
CA LYS A 152 0.51 7.22 -19.86
C LYS A 152 -0.23 6.34 -18.89
N GLN A 153 -1.55 6.26 -19.08
CA GLN A 153 -2.42 5.27 -18.47
C GLN A 153 -3.17 4.50 -19.54
N GLY A 154 -2.99 3.18 -19.55
CA GLY A 154 -3.71 2.26 -20.43
C GLY A 154 -4.82 1.54 -19.66
N THR A 155 -6.07 1.59 -20.17
CA THR A 155 -7.19 0.80 -19.64
C THR A 155 -7.09 -0.62 -20.14
N LEU A 156 -7.09 -1.59 -19.22
CA LEU A 156 -6.97 -3.02 -19.54
C LEU A 156 -8.33 -3.67 -19.80
N SER A 157 -8.37 -4.54 -20.79
CA SER A 157 -9.42 -5.54 -21.00
C SER A 157 -8.77 -6.89 -21.23
N PHE A 158 -9.37 -7.94 -20.71
CA PHE A 158 -8.90 -9.31 -20.85
C PHE A 158 -9.82 -10.06 -21.82
N THR A 159 -9.29 -10.43 -22.96
CA THR A 159 -10.00 -11.18 -24.01
C THR A 159 -9.54 -12.64 -24.05
N SER A 160 -10.16 -13.47 -24.87
CA SER A 160 -9.70 -14.84 -25.11
C SER A 160 -8.30 -14.91 -25.75
N ALA A 161 -7.87 -13.84 -26.43
CA ALA A 161 -6.53 -13.72 -27.02
C ALA A 161 -5.49 -13.13 -26.03
N GLY A 162 -5.91 -12.72 -24.83
CA GLY A 162 -5.06 -12.11 -23.82
C GLY A 162 -5.46 -10.68 -23.45
N PRO A 163 -4.62 -9.99 -22.66
CA PRO A 163 -4.84 -8.60 -22.28
C PRO A 163 -4.62 -7.65 -23.46
N VAL A 164 -5.42 -6.59 -23.51
CA VAL A 164 -5.29 -5.50 -24.49
C VAL A 164 -5.55 -4.16 -23.81
N PHE A 165 -4.98 -3.07 -24.34
CA PHE A 165 -5.41 -1.72 -23.99
C PHE A 165 -6.63 -1.33 -24.82
N THR A 166 -7.73 -0.97 -24.16
CA THR A 166 -8.93 -0.40 -24.82
C THR A 166 -8.80 1.10 -25.05
N SER A 167 -7.99 1.77 -24.25
CA SER A 167 -7.62 3.17 -24.38
C SER A 167 -6.25 3.43 -23.76
N VAL A 168 -5.52 4.42 -24.28
CA VAL A 168 -4.29 4.94 -23.68
C VAL A 168 -4.39 6.47 -23.66
N VAL A 169 -4.27 7.06 -22.46
CA VAL A 169 -4.36 8.51 -22.28
C VAL A 169 -3.10 9.03 -21.61
N SER A 170 -2.75 10.30 -21.86
CA SER A 170 -1.69 10.96 -21.14
C SER A 170 -2.18 11.40 -19.75
N LEU A 171 -1.41 11.10 -18.72
CA LEU A 171 -1.64 11.63 -17.39
C LEU A 171 -0.90 12.94 -17.13
N THR A 172 0.21 13.19 -17.83
CA THR A 172 1.07 14.35 -17.55
C THR A 172 1.09 15.39 -18.64
N ASN A 173 0.69 15.03 -19.87
CA ASN A 173 0.79 15.90 -21.05
C ASN A 173 2.17 16.54 -21.15
N ALA A 174 3.21 15.69 -21.06
CA ALA A 174 4.60 16.14 -20.99
C ALA A 174 4.95 16.97 -22.23
N PRO A 175 5.64 18.12 -22.05
CA PRO A 175 6.14 18.89 -23.20
C PRO A 175 7.11 18.06 -24.05
N SER A 176 7.24 18.42 -25.32
CA SER A 176 8.22 17.78 -26.21
C SER A 176 9.63 17.89 -25.62
N GLY A 177 10.33 16.76 -25.56
CA GLY A 177 11.66 16.67 -24.98
C GLY A 177 11.71 16.57 -23.43
N ALA A 178 10.55 16.57 -22.77
CA ALA A 178 10.48 16.24 -21.33
C ALA A 178 10.84 14.78 -21.09
N GLU A 179 11.38 14.51 -19.90
CA GLU A 179 11.66 13.16 -19.41
C GLU A 179 10.89 12.95 -18.10
N TYR A 180 9.69 12.37 -18.21
CA TYR A 180 8.84 11.94 -17.09
C TYR A 180 8.83 10.42 -17.07
N SER A 181 9.18 9.82 -15.94
CA SER A 181 9.48 8.40 -15.83
C SER A 181 9.05 7.81 -14.48
N MET A 182 9.16 6.49 -14.36
CA MET A 182 8.97 5.74 -13.10
C MET A 182 7.62 6.06 -12.43
N PRO A 183 6.49 6.00 -13.15
CA PRO A 183 5.20 6.37 -12.58
C PRO A 183 4.72 5.36 -11.54
N TYR A 184 4.00 5.85 -10.52
CA TYR A 184 3.28 5.03 -9.56
C TYR A 184 1.99 5.72 -9.12
N LEU A 185 0.87 4.97 -9.06
CA LEU A 185 -0.42 5.52 -8.61
C LEU A 185 -0.51 5.56 -7.08
N SER A 186 -1.27 6.53 -6.56
CA SER A 186 -1.72 6.48 -5.16
C SER A 186 -2.66 5.29 -4.91
N PRO A 187 -2.83 4.82 -3.65
CA PRO A 187 -3.68 3.67 -3.34
C PRO A 187 -5.14 3.82 -3.73
N ASP A 188 -5.64 5.04 -3.81
CA ASP A 188 -6.98 5.41 -4.27
C ASP A 188 -7.06 5.72 -5.78
N ALA A 189 -5.94 5.60 -6.49
CA ALA A 189 -5.77 5.94 -7.90
C ALA A 189 -6.16 7.39 -8.27
N THR A 190 -6.20 8.32 -7.31
CA THR A 190 -6.54 9.75 -7.56
C THR A 190 -5.33 10.59 -7.92
N ALA A 191 -4.12 10.12 -7.66
CA ALA A 191 -2.87 10.79 -7.98
C ALA A 191 -1.84 9.84 -8.60
N VAL A 192 -0.92 10.43 -9.39
CA VAL A 192 0.27 9.74 -9.90
C VAL A 192 1.53 10.43 -9.38
N TYR A 193 2.47 9.64 -8.88
CA TYR A 193 3.83 10.03 -8.57
C TYR A 193 4.73 9.66 -9.74
N TYR A 194 5.68 10.50 -10.08
CA TYR A 194 6.62 10.24 -11.18
C TYR A 194 7.90 11.05 -11.01
N ALA A 195 8.99 10.57 -11.59
CA ALA A 195 10.23 11.31 -11.68
C ALA A 195 10.19 12.24 -12.89
N THR A 196 10.75 13.45 -12.76
CA THR A 196 10.90 14.43 -13.85
C THR A 196 12.35 14.86 -13.98
N GLY A 197 12.78 15.14 -15.21
CA GLY A 197 14.18 15.52 -15.49
C GLY A 197 15.09 14.31 -15.68
N ALA A 198 16.37 14.58 -15.83
CA ALA A 198 17.43 13.59 -15.99
C ALA A 198 18.68 14.02 -15.24
N GLY A 199 19.47 13.05 -14.78
CA GLY A 199 20.69 13.31 -14.02
C GLY A 199 20.40 14.16 -12.77
N ALA A 200 21.32 15.08 -12.45
CA ALA A 200 21.23 15.97 -11.27
C ALA A 200 19.93 16.78 -11.13
N ASN A 201 19.15 16.86 -12.19
CA ASN A 201 17.87 17.59 -12.20
C ASN A 201 16.65 16.67 -11.98
N MET A 202 16.85 15.40 -11.66
CA MET A 202 15.74 14.47 -11.45
C MET A 202 15.07 14.70 -10.10
N GLY A 203 13.76 15.01 -10.13
CA GLY A 203 12.94 15.26 -8.95
C GLY A 203 11.63 14.50 -8.99
N LEU A 204 11.05 14.23 -7.82
CA LEU A 204 9.73 13.59 -7.71
C LEU A 204 8.60 14.60 -7.69
N MET A 205 7.59 14.33 -8.50
CA MET A 205 6.36 15.09 -8.61
C MET A 205 5.16 14.26 -8.17
N LYS A 206 4.12 14.93 -7.68
CA LYS A 206 2.78 14.38 -7.46
C LYS A 206 1.79 15.16 -8.29
N ARG A 207 0.98 14.47 -9.09
CA ARG A 207 -0.08 15.07 -9.90
C ARG A 207 -1.44 14.47 -9.51
N THR A 208 -2.40 15.32 -9.19
CA THR A 208 -3.81 14.93 -9.02
C THR A 208 -4.42 14.68 -10.38
N ILE A 209 -4.95 13.48 -10.63
CA ILE A 209 -5.42 13.07 -11.97
C ILE A 209 -6.63 13.88 -12.40
N ALA A 210 -7.64 14.03 -11.54
CA ALA A 210 -8.89 14.71 -11.87
C ALA A 210 -8.73 16.19 -12.22
N THR A 211 -7.83 16.92 -11.55
CA THR A 211 -7.64 18.37 -11.73
C THR A 211 -6.43 18.71 -12.59
N GLY A 212 -5.50 17.77 -12.76
CA GLY A 212 -4.22 18.02 -13.39
C GLY A 212 -3.26 18.86 -12.54
N ALA A 213 -3.60 19.19 -11.30
CA ALA A 213 -2.73 19.95 -10.40
C ALA A 213 -1.48 19.15 -10.07
N THR A 214 -0.32 19.79 -10.17
CA THR A 214 1.00 19.17 -9.96
C THR A 214 1.75 19.93 -8.88
N ALA A 215 2.40 19.19 -7.97
CA ALA A 215 3.27 19.73 -6.94
C ALA A 215 4.58 18.94 -6.90
N THR A 216 5.67 19.62 -6.54
CA THR A 216 6.92 18.94 -6.22
C THR A 216 6.71 18.08 -4.98
N PHE A 217 6.95 16.79 -5.11
CA PHE A 217 6.85 15.87 -3.98
C PHE A 217 8.17 15.87 -3.19
N ASP A 218 9.30 15.71 -3.89
CA ASP A 218 10.63 15.78 -3.30
C ASP A 218 11.68 16.10 -4.37
N HIS A 219 12.46 17.17 -4.14
CA HIS A 219 13.53 17.59 -5.04
C HIS A 219 14.50 18.53 -4.28
N PRO A 220 15.30 18.01 -3.35
CA PRO A 220 16.28 18.84 -2.65
C PRO A 220 17.42 19.25 -3.57
N ALA A 221 17.97 20.44 -3.38
CA ALA A 221 19.04 20.96 -4.21
C ALA A 221 20.27 20.05 -4.19
N GLY A 222 20.81 19.71 -5.37
CA GLY A 222 22.01 18.88 -5.53
C GLY A 222 21.79 17.39 -5.30
N LEU A 223 20.54 16.94 -5.19
CA LEU A 223 20.20 15.52 -5.08
C LEU A 223 19.21 15.14 -6.18
N GLN A 224 19.40 13.96 -6.74
CA GLN A 224 18.39 13.29 -7.53
C GLN A 224 17.40 12.58 -6.61
N THR A 225 16.11 12.58 -6.99
CA THR A 225 15.07 11.78 -6.34
C THR A 225 14.31 10.99 -7.38
N TYR A 226 14.20 9.67 -7.19
CA TYR A 226 13.66 8.80 -8.22
C TYR A 226 13.12 7.48 -7.66
N TYR A 227 12.49 6.68 -8.52
CA TYR A 227 11.94 5.36 -8.22
C TYR A 227 10.90 5.38 -7.08
N PRO A 228 9.80 6.16 -7.22
CA PRO A 228 8.76 6.20 -6.19
C PRO A 228 7.99 4.89 -6.18
N MET A 229 7.79 4.33 -4.98
CA MET A 229 6.98 3.15 -4.73
C MET A 229 6.00 3.47 -3.61
N VAL A 230 4.71 3.33 -3.88
CA VAL A 230 3.65 3.72 -2.93
C VAL A 230 3.09 2.48 -2.26
N ARG A 231 3.14 2.47 -0.92
CA ARG A 231 2.53 1.42 -0.11
C ARG A 231 1.03 1.69 0.06
N ALA A 232 0.25 0.65 0.36
CA ALA A 232 -1.22 0.74 0.48
C ALA A 232 -1.74 1.76 1.50
N ASP A 233 -0.93 2.14 2.50
CA ASP A 233 -1.23 3.19 3.48
C ASP A 233 -0.89 4.62 3.00
N GLY A 234 -0.46 4.77 1.75
CA GLY A 234 -0.09 6.05 1.16
C GLY A 234 1.33 6.52 1.44
N MET A 235 2.14 5.75 2.18
CA MET A 235 3.55 6.07 2.35
C MET A 235 4.30 5.86 1.04
N VAL A 236 5.10 6.83 0.63
CA VAL A 236 5.91 6.80 -0.59
C VAL A 236 7.37 6.55 -0.21
N PHE A 237 7.94 5.49 -0.76
CA PHE A 237 9.35 5.12 -0.63
C PHE A 237 10.07 5.44 -1.93
N TYR A 238 11.29 5.96 -1.87
CA TYR A 238 12.04 6.37 -3.06
C TYR A 238 13.53 6.49 -2.75
N ALA A 239 14.35 6.53 -3.80
CA ALA A 239 15.79 6.74 -3.68
C ALA A 239 16.16 8.23 -3.78
N ARG A 240 17.14 8.66 -3.00
CA ARG A 240 17.91 9.90 -3.19
C ARG A 240 19.36 9.58 -3.47
N TRP A 241 19.94 10.28 -4.42
CA TRP A 241 21.32 10.14 -4.81
C TRP A 241 21.98 11.50 -5.05
N LYS A 242 23.27 11.61 -4.71
CA LYS A 242 24.08 12.80 -4.95
C LYS A 242 25.06 12.53 -6.08
N ASP A 243 25.02 13.31 -7.16
CA ASP A 243 25.82 13.11 -8.37
C ASP A 243 27.34 13.10 -8.15
N SER A 244 27.87 13.78 -7.16
CA SER A 244 29.31 13.91 -6.92
C SER A 244 29.86 12.86 -5.97
N GLY A 245 29.67 11.56 -6.29
CA GLY A 245 30.22 10.45 -5.51
C GLY A 245 29.44 10.15 -4.22
N GLY A 246 28.17 10.56 -4.15
CA GLY A 246 27.26 10.18 -3.09
C GLY A 246 26.74 8.75 -3.28
N LEU A 247 26.11 8.24 -2.24
CA LEU A 247 25.46 6.93 -2.24
C LEU A 247 23.94 7.09 -2.40
N ASP A 248 23.33 6.16 -3.13
CA ASP A 248 21.88 6.00 -3.10
C ASP A 248 21.42 5.65 -1.71
N GLN A 249 20.42 6.36 -1.21
CA GLN A 249 19.81 6.10 0.07
C GLN A 249 18.28 6.10 -0.06
N ILE A 250 17.60 5.21 0.66
CA ILE A 250 16.16 5.09 0.61
C ILE A 250 15.51 6.03 1.63
N TYR A 251 14.54 6.80 1.16
CA TYR A 251 13.75 7.72 1.97
C TYR A 251 12.28 7.30 1.95
N ALA A 252 11.55 7.70 2.97
CA ALA A 252 10.11 7.60 3.03
C ALA A 252 9.49 8.96 3.35
N LYS A 253 8.29 9.21 2.79
CA LYS A 253 7.52 10.42 2.99
C LYS A 253 6.03 10.08 2.89
N SER A 254 5.16 10.70 3.70
CA SER A 254 3.73 10.54 3.56
C SER A 254 3.22 11.12 2.23
N ALA A 255 2.00 10.75 1.83
CA ALA A 255 1.38 11.24 0.59
C ALA A 255 1.16 12.76 0.56
N ASP A 256 1.23 13.45 1.71
CA ASP A 256 1.18 14.92 1.79
C ASP A 256 2.52 15.52 1.29
N PRO A 257 2.51 16.35 0.21
CA PRO A 257 3.72 16.99 -0.28
C PRO A 257 4.43 17.86 0.76
N SER A 258 3.71 18.41 1.74
CA SER A 258 4.29 19.27 2.81
C SER A 258 5.00 18.48 3.91
N SER A 259 4.79 17.15 4.00
CA SER A 259 5.46 16.32 5.01
C SER A 259 6.98 16.27 4.79
N THR A 260 7.74 16.07 5.87
CA THR A 260 9.21 15.98 5.82
C THR A 260 9.64 14.55 5.44
N PRO A 261 10.54 14.39 4.46
CA PRO A 261 11.14 13.10 4.14
C PRO A 261 12.03 12.60 5.27
N SER A 262 12.03 11.29 5.50
CA SER A 262 12.90 10.63 6.48
C SER A 262 13.75 9.57 5.78
N ALA A 263 15.07 9.59 6.01
CA ALA A 263 15.96 8.51 5.61
C ALA A 263 15.61 7.25 6.42
N LEU A 264 15.60 6.09 5.77
CA LEU A 264 15.26 4.85 6.45
C LEU A 264 16.43 4.30 7.27
N SER A 265 16.13 3.71 8.42
CA SER A 265 17.10 3.07 9.30
C SER A 265 17.84 1.86 8.70
N ILE A 266 17.34 1.33 7.58
CA ILE A 266 18.01 0.26 6.82
C ILE A 266 19.15 0.76 5.94
N ASN A 267 19.32 2.06 5.75
CA ASN A 267 20.43 2.64 5.02
C ASN A 267 21.75 2.45 5.79
N ASP A 268 22.84 2.30 5.05
CA ASP A 268 24.18 2.38 5.60
C ASP A 268 24.98 3.51 4.93
N CYS A 269 26.09 3.91 5.55
CA CYS A 269 26.92 5.03 5.08
C CYS A 269 27.94 4.63 4.02
N VAL A 270 27.97 3.37 3.59
CA VAL A 270 29.07 2.82 2.77
C VAL A 270 28.58 2.11 1.52
N SER A 271 27.28 1.90 1.38
CA SER A 271 26.68 1.19 0.24
C SER A 271 25.59 2.02 -0.42
N ASN A 272 25.38 1.80 -1.73
CA ASN A 272 24.16 2.20 -2.39
C ASN A 272 23.00 1.34 -1.92
N ASN A 273 21.88 1.95 -1.56
CA ASN A 273 20.63 1.30 -1.23
C ASN A 273 19.52 1.92 -2.08
N SER A 274 18.94 1.16 -3.00
CA SER A 274 18.04 1.65 -4.05
C SER A 274 16.88 0.69 -4.30
N ASP A 275 16.00 1.04 -5.24
CA ASP A 275 14.89 0.24 -5.74
C ASP A 275 13.99 -0.31 -4.61
N PRO A 276 13.42 0.57 -3.77
CA PRO A 276 12.59 0.13 -2.66
C PRO A 276 11.32 -0.57 -3.15
N ALA A 277 10.98 -1.73 -2.57
CA ALA A 277 9.74 -2.45 -2.84
C ALA A 277 9.03 -2.75 -1.51
N PRO A 278 8.14 -1.85 -1.04
CA PRO A 278 7.48 -2.00 0.24
C PRO A 278 6.53 -3.19 0.24
N VAL A 279 6.44 -3.87 1.39
CA VAL A 279 5.51 -4.96 1.62
C VAL A 279 4.28 -4.40 2.36
N ASN A 280 3.12 -4.45 1.70
CA ASN A 280 1.87 -3.93 2.27
C ASN A 280 1.52 -4.58 3.61
N GLY A 281 1.04 -3.78 4.56
CA GLY A 281 0.61 -4.24 5.88
C GLY A 281 1.75 -4.66 6.81
N THR A 282 3.00 -4.35 6.47
CA THR A 282 4.17 -4.70 7.28
C THR A 282 5.17 -3.54 7.38
N ASN A 283 6.20 -3.72 8.22
CA ASN A 283 7.37 -2.83 8.28
C ASN A 283 8.52 -3.30 7.37
N TYR A 284 8.28 -4.29 6.50
CA TYR A 284 9.31 -4.84 5.62
C TYR A 284 9.35 -4.13 4.28
N LEU A 285 10.56 -4.04 3.75
CA LEU A 285 10.87 -3.45 2.45
C LEU A 285 11.94 -4.32 1.76
N PHE A 286 11.68 -4.79 0.54
CA PHE A 286 12.75 -5.32 -0.31
C PHE A 286 13.51 -4.16 -0.95
N PHE A 287 14.80 -4.32 -1.14
CA PHE A 287 15.65 -3.30 -1.76
C PHE A 287 16.93 -3.90 -2.32
N SER A 288 17.57 -3.16 -3.20
CA SER A 288 18.87 -3.50 -3.78
C SER A 288 19.97 -2.75 -3.04
N SER A 289 21.06 -3.46 -2.68
CA SER A 289 22.19 -2.87 -1.96
C SER A 289 23.51 -3.37 -2.51
N THR A 290 24.51 -2.48 -2.51
CA THR A 290 25.89 -2.82 -2.90
C THR A 290 26.76 -3.27 -1.73
N THR A 291 26.20 -3.56 -0.56
CA THR A 291 26.92 -4.03 0.64
C THR A 291 27.83 -5.25 0.35
N ALA A 292 27.46 -6.10 -0.59
CA ALA A 292 28.23 -7.29 -0.99
C ALA A 292 29.04 -7.10 -2.29
N GLY A 293 29.31 -5.85 -2.69
CA GLY A 293 30.11 -5.50 -3.86
C GLY A 293 29.28 -4.99 -5.04
N GLY A 294 28.41 -5.80 -5.66
CA GLY A 294 27.43 -5.36 -6.64
C GLY A 294 26.02 -5.30 -6.04
N TYR A 295 25.06 -4.74 -6.76
CA TYR A 295 23.67 -4.71 -6.31
C TYR A 295 23.12 -6.12 -6.07
N GLN A 296 22.77 -6.41 -4.84
CA GLN A 296 22.16 -7.66 -4.39
C GLN A 296 20.87 -7.35 -3.64
N LEU A 297 19.92 -8.30 -3.60
CA LEU A 297 18.64 -8.09 -2.94
C LEU A 297 18.71 -8.38 -1.44
N TYR A 298 18.11 -7.50 -0.70
CA TYR A 298 17.91 -7.58 0.75
C TYR A 298 16.43 -7.36 1.09
N VAL A 299 16.04 -7.80 2.26
CA VAL A 299 14.84 -7.31 2.95
C VAL A 299 15.28 -6.54 4.19
N GLY A 300 14.61 -5.42 4.48
CA GLY A 300 14.85 -4.59 5.65
C GLY A 300 13.59 -4.40 6.46
N ASP A 301 13.73 -4.34 7.78
CA ASP A 301 12.71 -3.85 8.69
C ASP A 301 12.96 -2.35 8.91
N VAL A 302 12.09 -1.50 8.36
CA VAL A 302 12.26 -0.04 8.39
C VAL A 302 12.11 0.58 9.77
N THR A 303 11.58 -0.18 10.76
CA THR A 303 11.43 0.27 12.15
C THR A 303 12.68 -0.02 12.97
N THR A 304 13.28 -1.19 12.76
CA THR A 304 14.41 -1.66 13.58
C THR A 304 15.76 -1.50 12.89
N GLY A 305 15.78 -1.22 11.57
CA GLY A 305 17.00 -1.16 10.77
C GLY A 305 17.64 -2.51 10.47
N LYS A 306 17.03 -3.62 10.88
CA LYS A 306 17.53 -4.97 10.58
C LYS A 306 17.45 -5.26 9.09
N ARG A 307 18.47 -5.97 8.57
CA ARG A 307 18.60 -6.31 7.14
C ARG A 307 18.91 -7.79 6.97
N TRP A 308 18.27 -8.47 6.03
CA TRP A 308 18.52 -9.87 5.67
C TRP A 308 18.88 -9.96 4.19
N SER A 309 20.03 -10.59 3.89
CA SER A 309 20.38 -10.92 2.51
C SER A 309 19.49 -12.04 1.99
N LEU A 310 19.15 -12.01 0.71
CA LEU A 310 18.44 -13.10 0.04
C LEU A 310 19.38 -14.19 -0.52
N SER A 311 20.67 -14.15 -0.18
CA SER A 311 21.65 -15.20 -0.57
C SER A 311 21.25 -16.61 -0.12
N PRO A 312 20.72 -16.84 1.10
CA PRO A 312 20.30 -18.18 1.54
C PRO A 312 19.17 -18.79 0.71
N PHE A 313 18.44 -17.95 -0.03
CA PHE A 313 17.34 -18.36 -0.90
C PHE A 313 17.76 -18.58 -2.37
N GLY A 314 19.07 -18.50 -2.66
CA GLY A 314 19.61 -18.60 -4.02
C GLY A 314 19.41 -17.36 -4.88
N VAL A 315 18.67 -16.35 -4.41
CA VAL A 315 18.38 -15.11 -5.16
C VAL A 315 19.67 -14.36 -5.51
N ASN A 316 20.61 -14.28 -4.58
CA ASN A 316 21.91 -13.62 -4.76
C ASN A 316 23.05 -14.59 -5.09
N ALA A 317 22.76 -15.79 -5.60
CA ALA A 317 23.77 -16.83 -5.83
C ALA A 317 24.89 -16.40 -6.82
N ASP A 318 24.53 -15.64 -7.87
CA ASP A 318 25.49 -15.09 -8.82
C ASP A 318 25.79 -13.62 -8.46
N SER A 319 26.86 -13.41 -7.70
CA SER A 319 27.28 -12.06 -7.25
C SER A 319 27.85 -11.20 -8.39
N THR A 320 28.15 -11.76 -9.56
CA THR A 320 28.69 -11.03 -10.71
C THR A 320 27.58 -10.24 -11.45
N LYS A 321 26.33 -10.54 -11.16
CA LYS A 321 25.16 -9.87 -11.75
C LYS A 321 24.45 -9.00 -10.73
N ALA A 322 24.07 -7.80 -11.15
CA ALA A 322 23.19 -6.95 -10.36
C ALA A 322 21.77 -7.53 -10.28
N LYS A 323 21.07 -7.34 -9.15
CA LYS A 323 19.67 -7.69 -8.92
C LYS A 323 18.93 -6.44 -8.49
N LEU A 324 17.94 -6.02 -9.28
CA LEU A 324 17.17 -4.79 -9.09
C LEU A 324 15.69 -5.02 -9.42
N GLY A 325 14.89 -3.95 -9.29
CA GLY A 325 13.49 -3.93 -9.69
C GLY A 325 12.64 -4.97 -8.96
N ALA A 326 12.88 -5.16 -7.68
CA ALA A 326 12.10 -6.07 -6.84
C ALA A 326 10.64 -5.62 -6.77
N ASN A 327 9.70 -6.59 -6.85
CA ASN A 327 8.29 -6.37 -6.53
C ASN A 327 7.76 -7.60 -5.80
N TYR A 328 7.07 -7.39 -4.70
CA TYR A 328 6.57 -8.46 -3.84
C TYR A 328 5.05 -8.58 -3.92
N TYR A 329 4.58 -9.81 -4.04
CA TYR A 329 3.16 -10.17 -3.98
C TYR A 329 2.91 -11.07 -2.78
N GLY A 330 2.28 -10.54 -1.74
CA GLY A 330 1.96 -11.25 -0.49
C GLY A 330 0.65 -12.04 -0.52
N GLY A 331 0.03 -12.17 -1.66
CA GLY A 331 -1.33 -12.67 -1.84
C GLY A 331 -2.25 -11.55 -2.35
N PRO A 332 -3.49 -11.87 -2.77
CA PRO A 332 -4.45 -10.84 -3.10
C PRO A 332 -4.48 -9.83 -1.95
N ALA A 333 -4.34 -8.54 -2.26
CA ALA A 333 -4.57 -7.52 -1.25
C ALA A 333 -5.92 -7.84 -0.61
N ALA A 334 -5.94 -8.02 0.72
CA ALA A 334 -7.21 -8.10 1.41
C ALA A 334 -8.02 -6.90 0.92
N ALA A 335 -9.21 -7.15 0.37
CA ALA A 335 -10.04 -6.07 -0.15
C ALA A 335 -10.07 -4.99 0.92
N GLN A 336 -9.71 -3.74 0.53
CA GLN A 336 -9.70 -2.65 1.51
C GLN A 336 -11.04 -2.65 2.23
N PRO A 337 -11.06 -2.67 3.56
CA PRO A 337 -12.33 -2.69 4.27
C PRO A 337 -13.19 -1.54 3.78
N THR A 338 -14.39 -1.86 3.31
CA THR A 338 -15.40 -0.85 2.96
C THR A 338 -16.30 -0.60 4.15
N LEU A 339 -16.88 0.59 4.24
CA LEU A 339 -17.89 0.88 5.25
C LEU A 339 -19.16 0.11 4.92
N LEU A 340 -19.45 -0.92 5.74
CA LEU A 340 -20.53 -1.86 5.51
C LEU A 340 -21.86 -1.45 6.14
N SER A 341 -21.82 -0.62 7.20
CA SER A 341 -22.94 -0.36 8.09
C SER A 341 -23.76 0.89 7.75
N GLN A 342 -23.23 1.83 6.95
CA GLN A 342 -23.88 3.12 6.72
C GLN A 342 -25.23 2.97 5.99
N GLY A 343 -26.28 3.56 6.55
CA GLY A 343 -27.64 3.52 5.99
C GLY A 343 -28.28 2.14 6.00
N ARG A 344 -27.73 1.17 6.77
CA ARG A 344 -28.26 -0.18 6.87
C ARG A 344 -29.33 -0.29 7.96
N PRO A 345 -30.25 -1.27 7.84
CA PRO A 345 -31.25 -1.53 8.87
C PRO A 345 -30.59 -1.79 10.24
N ALA A 346 -31.07 -1.08 11.25
CA ALA A 346 -30.53 -1.16 12.60
C ALA A 346 -31.63 -1.47 13.62
N ALA A 347 -31.22 -2.10 14.72
CA ALA A 347 -32.09 -2.41 15.85
C ALA A 347 -31.33 -2.17 17.17
N ALA A 348 -32.06 -1.96 18.24
CA ALA A 348 -31.51 -1.88 19.59
C ALA A 348 -32.44 -2.54 20.58
N SER A 349 -31.90 -2.84 21.79
CA SER A 349 -32.70 -3.37 22.91
C SER A 349 -33.82 -2.40 23.31
N ALA A 350 -33.52 -1.10 23.29
CA ALA A 350 -34.45 -0.02 23.52
C ALA A 350 -33.87 1.31 23.02
N SER A 351 -34.70 2.36 22.92
CA SER A 351 -34.29 3.74 22.65
C SER A 351 -34.88 4.65 23.73
N TYR A 352 -34.14 5.71 24.05
CA TYR A 352 -34.56 6.71 25.05
C TYR A 352 -35.87 7.39 24.63
N ASN A 353 -36.00 7.75 23.35
CA ASN A 353 -37.21 8.34 22.79
C ASN A 353 -37.28 8.12 21.27
N ALA A 354 -38.32 8.61 20.63
CA ALA A 354 -38.59 8.46 19.20
C ALA A 354 -37.61 9.24 18.27
N GLN A 355 -36.80 10.14 18.80
CA GLN A 355 -35.80 10.91 18.06
C GLN A 355 -34.41 10.29 18.12
N MET A 356 -34.14 9.40 19.10
CA MET A 356 -32.84 8.81 19.35
C MET A 356 -32.85 7.30 19.02
N THR A 357 -33.26 7.02 17.79
CA THR A 357 -33.48 5.65 17.28
C THR A 357 -32.20 4.99 16.77
N PRO A 358 -32.13 3.65 16.65
CA PRO A 358 -30.92 2.94 16.26
C PRO A 358 -30.33 3.38 14.91
N ASP A 359 -31.16 3.76 13.94
CA ASP A 359 -30.73 4.21 12.63
C ASP A 359 -29.82 5.45 12.69
N LYS A 360 -29.94 6.27 13.74
CA LYS A 360 -29.13 7.47 13.96
C LYS A 360 -27.65 7.15 14.23
N ALA A 361 -27.35 5.97 14.70
CA ALA A 361 -25.95 5.54 14.88
C ALA A 361 -25.35 4.93 13.60
N PHE A 362 -26.07 4.96 12.47
CA PHE A 362 -25.62 4.42 11.17
C PHE A 362 -25.92 5.37 10.00
N ASP A 363 -26.27 6.64 10.28
CA ASP A 363 -26.65 7.62 9.26
C ASP A 363 -25.47 8.39 8.64
N GLY A 364 -24.24 8.19 9.16
CA GLY A 364 -23.01 8.83 8.71
C GLY A 364 -22.67 10.12 9.49
N ASN A 365 -23.49 10.50 10.45
CA ASN A 365 -23.25 11.68 11.27
C ASN A 365 -22.54 11.30 12.57
N THR A 366 -21.37 11.87 12.81
CA THR A 366 -20.52 11.53 13.95
C THR A 366 -20.62 12.52 15.12
N THR A 367 -21.53 13.51 15.06
CA THR A 367 -21.50 14.64 16.00
C THR A 367 -22.86 15.18 16.49
N SER A 368 -23.97 14.91 15.78
CA SER A 368 -25.24 15.59 16.08
C SER A 368 -26.46 14.67 16.16
N THR A 369 -26.51 13.62 15.38
CA THR A 369 -27.52 12.56 15.50
C THR A 369 -26.97 11.37 16.24
N ARG A 370 -27.77 10.67 17.05
CA ARG A 370 -27.30 9.56 17.85
C ARG A 370 -28.41 8.60 18.23
N TRP A 371 -28.04 7.37 18.55
CA TRP A 371 -28.86 6.47 19.33
C TRP A 371 -28.57 6.64 20.82
N ASP A 372 -29.63 6.74 21.65
CA ASP A 372 -29.53 6.68 23.10
C ASP A 372 -30.37 5.51 23.62
N SER A 373 -29.81 4.75 24.55
CA SER A 373 -30.55 3.77 25.34
C SER A 373 -31.31 4.45 26.50
N PRO A 374 -32.29 3.80 27.12
CA PRO A 374 -32.89 4.30 28.35
C PRO A 374 -31.88 4.58 29.45
N GLU A 375 -32.21 5.54 30.32
CA GLU A 375 -31.43 5.95 31.49
C GLU A 375 -32.01 5.38 32.78
N GLY A 376 -31.25 5.50 33.90
CA GLY A 376 -31.73 5.13 35.24
C GLY A 376 -31.14 3.83 35.80
N THR A 377 -31.71 3.32 36.84
CA THR A 377 -31.26 2.07 37.49
C THR A 377 -31.83 0.85 36.81
N GLY A 378 -31.01 -0.21 36.73
CA GLY A 378 -31.45 -1.52 36.20
C GLY A 378 -31.60 -1.58 34.65
N VAL A 379 -30.99 -0.64 33.93
CA VAL A 379 -31.06 -0.57 32.46
C VAL A 379 -29.94 -1.34 31.75
N ASP A 380 -28.95 -1.85 32.46
CA ASP A 380 -27.94 -2.75 31.88
C ASP A 380 -28.46 -4.20 31.87
N PRO A 381 -28.14 -5.00 30.84
CA PRO A 381 -27.40 -4.65 29.62
C PRO A 381 -28.28 -4.01 28.53
N GLN A 382 -27.64 -3.27 27.60
CA GLN A 382 -28.25 -2.75 26.38
C GLN A 382 -27.40 -3.08 25.16
N TRP A 383 -28.02 -3.16 24.00
CA TRP A 383 -27.31 -3.40 22.74
C TRP A 383 -27.89 -2.58 21.58
N ILE A 384 -27.02 -2.34 20.60
CA ILE A 384 -27.39 -1.82 19.28
C ILE A 384 -26.76 -2.68 18.20
N SER A 385 -27.49 -3.00 17.14
CA SER A 385 -27.05 -3.86 16.04
C SER A 385 -27.39 -3.31 14.68
N VAL A 386 -26.64 -3.77 13.67
CA VAL A 386 -26.86 -3.47 12.25
C VAL A 386 -26.92 -4.76 11.43
N ASP A 387 -27.85 -4.82 10.46
CA ASP A 387 -27.93 -5.88 9.45
C ASP A 387 -27.15 -5.47 8.20
N LEU A 388 -26.05 -6.11 7.92
CA LEU A 388 -25.20 -5.86 6.75
C LEU A 388 -25.76 -6.40 5.43
N GLY A 389 -26.93 -7.09 5.49
CA GLY A 389 -27.63 -7.67 4.34
C GLY A 389 -27.10 -9.02 3.87
N ALA A 390 -25.83 -9.33 4.15
CA ALA A 390 -25.18 -10.61 3.84
C ALA A 390 -24.09 -10.91 4.85
N VAL A 391 -23.61 -12.15 4.89
CA VAL A 391 -22.45 -12.54 5.71
C VAL A 391 -21.20 -11.83 5.16
N LYS A 392 -20.56 -11.06 6.01
CA LYS A 392 -19.38 -10.23 5.73
C LYS A 392 -18.21 -10.60 6.63
N THR A 393 -16.99 -10.34 6.17
CA THR A 393 -15.80 -10.32 7.02
C THR A 393 -15.73 -8.95 7.71
N ILE A 394 -15.53 -8.92 9.03
CA ILE A 394 -15.44 -7.69 9.82
C ILE A 394 -13.98 -7.47 10.19
N ASN A 395 -13.41 -6.38 9.68
CA ASN A 395 -12.00 -6.04 9.89
C ASN A 395 -11.80 -5.05 11.04
N SER A 396 -12.70 -4.06 11.17
CA SER A 396 -12.64 -3.07 12.24
C SER A 396 -14.03 -2.50 12.55
N VAL A 397 -14.16 -1.91 13.74
CA VAL A 397 -15.33 -1.15 14.17
C VAL A 397 -14.88 0.16 14.77
N ASP A 398 -15.48 1.27 14.32
CA ASP A 398 -15.33 2.58 14.93
C ASP A 398 -16.59 2.92 15.75
N LEU A 399 -16.37 3.42 16.97
CA LEU A 399 -17.42 3.85 17.89
C LEU A 399 -17.22 5.33 18.23
N TYR A 400 -18.19 6.16 17.87
CA TYR A 400 -18.22 7.59 18.21
C TYR A 400 -19.15 7.76 19.41
N TRP A 401 -18.57 7.69 20.62
CA TRP A 401 -19.31 7.76 21.86
C TRP A 401 -19.70 9.18 22.26
N ASP A 402 -20.96 9.36 22.62
CA ASP A 402 -21.41 10.39 23.54
C ASP A 402 -21.32 9.82 24.98
N ALA A 403 -22.28 9.06 25.46
CA ALA A 403 -22.16 8.34 26.72
C ALA A 403 -21.75 6.88 26.49
N GLY A 404 -20.57 6.51 26.91
CA GLY A 404 -19.96 5.22 26.56
C GLY A 404 -20.30 4.07 27.49
N ALA A 405 -19.87 2.88 27.10
CA ALA A 405 -19.88 1.67 27.90
C ALA A 405 -18.51 1.44 28.56
N LEU A 406 -18.46 1.23 29.85
CA LEU A 406 -17.26 0.79 30.57
C LEU A 406 -16.91 -0.67 30.24
N VAL A 407 -17.94 -1.53 30.21
CA VAL A 407 -17.79 -2.94 29.84
C VAL A 407 -18.68 -3.19 28.63
N TYR A 408 -18.07 -3.60 27.51
CA TYR A 408 -18.81 -3.93 26.30
C TYR A 408 -18.12 -4.98 25.46
N GLN A 409 -18.90 -5.53 24.54
CA GLN A 409 -18.46 -6.49 23.53
C GLN A 409 -18.91 -6.02 22.15
N ILE A 410 -18.11 -6.34 21.13
CA ILE A 410 -18.55 -6.38 19.74
C ILE A 410 -18.78 -7.83 19.38
N GLN A 411 -19.94 -8.11 18.82
CA GLN A 411 -20.36 -9.46 18.51
C GLN A 411 -20.88 -9.55 17.08
N THR A 412 -20.74 -10.73 16.47
CA THR A 412 -21.26 -11.04 15.14
C THR A 412 -22.26 -12.19 15.21
N SER A 413 -23.23 -12.21 14.29
CA SER A 413 -24.21 -13.27 14.15
C SER A 413 -24.59 -13.46 12.67
N ASN A 414 -25.00 -14.70 12.30
CA ASN A 414 -25.57 -14.97 10.99
C ASN A 414 -27.10 -15.01 11.01
N ASP A 415 -27.72 -15.26 12.16
CA ASP A 415 -29.14 -15.50 12.36
C ASP A 415 -29.82 -14.49 13.31
N ASN A 416 -29.08 -13.49 13.82
CA ASN A 416 -29.53 -12.49 14.79
C ASN A 416 -29.98 -13.07 16.16
N VAL A 417 -29.65 -14.33 16.41
CA VAL A 417 -30.00 -15.08 17.64
C VAL A 417 -28.73 -15.55 18.36
N ASN A 418 -27.88 -16.25 17.62
CA ASN A 418 -26.63 -16.79 18.14
C ASN A 418 -25.48 -15.82 17.87
N TRP A 419 -24.83 -15.35 18.92
CA TRP A 419 -23.82 -14.29 18.84
C TRP A 419 -22.44 -14.80 19.24
N THR A 420 -21.44 -14.46 18.45
CA THR A 420 -20.02 -14.72 18.71
C THR A 420 -19.31 -13.42 19.04
N THR A 421 -18.64 -13.36 20.18
CA THR A 421 -17.84 -12.19 20.57
C THR A 421 -16.53 -12.15 19.77
N ILE A 422 -16.27 -11.02 19.12
CA ILE A 422 -15.05 -10.76 18.36
C ILE A 422 -14.15 -9.72 19.03
N TYR A 423 -14.70 -8.98 20.01
CA TYR A 423 -13.95 -8.04 20.86
C TYR A 423 -14.64 -7.88 22.21
N SER A 424 -13.87 -7.68 23.27
CA SER A 424 -14.38 -7.33 24.58
C SER A 424 -13.42 -6.41 25.33
N THR A 425 -13.99 -5.51 26.14
CA THR A 425 -13.23 -4.63 27.03
C THR A 425 -13.97 -4.42 28.34
N ASN A 426 -13.22 -4.17 29.42
CA ASN A 426 -13.69 -3.71 30.72
C ASN A 426 -13.15 -2.30 31.06
N ASN A 427 -12.55 -1.64 30.09
CA ASN A 427 -11.93 -0.31 30.21
C ASN A 427 -12.40 0.62 29.10
N GLY A 428 -13.69 0.61 28.80
CA GLY A 428 -14.27 1.49 27.79
C GLY A 428 -14.37 2.94 28.26
N VAL A 429 -14.58 3.85 27.32
CA VAL A 429 -14.52 5.31 27.49
C VAL A 429 -15.80 5.99 27.03
N SER A 430 -16.01 7.24 27.43
CA SER A 430 -17.09 8.12 26.94
C SER A 430 -16.52 9.34 26.26
N TYR A 431 -17.34 10.02 25.43
CA TYR A 431 -17.01 11.28 24.76
C TYR A 431 -15.78 11.19 23.84
N GLN A 432 -15.57 10.04 23.24
CA GLN A 432 -14.40 9.78 22.40
C GLN A 432 -14.75 8.91 21.17
N HIS A 433 -13.96 9.10 20.11
CA HIS A 433 -13.88 8.16 19.02
C HIS A 433 -12.92 7.03 19.38
N VAL A 434 -13.39 5.79 19.24
CA VAL A 434 -12.62 4.58 19.50
C VAL A 434 -12.58 3.73 18.25
N THR A 435 -11.39 3.45 17.72
CA THR A 435 -11.18 2.50 16.62
C THR A 435 -10.74 1.16 17.19
N LEU A 436 -11.44 0.09 16.81
CA LEU A 436 -11.15 -1.30 17.13
C LEU A 436 -10.63 -2.01 15.88
N PRO A 437 -9.32 -2.03 15.64
CA PRO A 437 -8.72 -2.61 14.44
C PRO A 437 -8.53 -4.12 14.56
N ASN A 438 -8.26 -4.77 13.43
CA ASN A 438 -7.85 -6.18 13.33
C ASN A 438 -8.85 -7.17 13.95
N LEU A 439 -10.15 -6.89 13.84
CA LEU A 439 -11.20 -7.79 14.27
C LEU A 439 -11.36 -8.91 13.24
N ASN A 440 -11.08 -10.15 13.61
CA ASN A 440 -11.26 -11.31 12.75
C ASN A 440 -12.70 -11.85 12.86
N GLY A 441 -13.70 -10.96 12.63
CA GLY A 441 -15.10 -11.29 12.73
C GLY A 441 -15.69 -11.76 11.39
N ARG A 442 -16.76 -12.57 11.46
CA ARG A 442 -17.57 -12.93 10.30
C ARG A 442 -19.04 -13.04 10.69
N GLY A 443 -19.93 -12.33 9.99
CA GLY A 443 -21.36 -12.38 10.25
C GLY A 443 -22.17 -11.45 9.36
N ARG A 444 -23.50 -11.68 9.31
CA ARG A 444 -24.46 -10.77 8.67
C ARG A 444 -24.84 -9.62 9.60
N TYR A 445 -24.93 -9.91 10.90
CA TYR A 445 -25.29 -8.94 11.92
C TYR A 445 -24.06 -8.61 12.76
N VAL A 446 -23.92 -7.35 13.14
CA VAL A 446 -22.89 -6.88 14.06
C VAL A 446 -23.58 -6.09 15.16
N ARG A 447 -23.24 -6.34 16.43
CA ARG A 447 -23.75 -5.55 17.54
C ARG A 447 -22.68 -5.12 18.52
N MET A 448 -22.89 -3.97 19.14
CA MET A 448 -22.29 -3.57 20.40
C MET A 448 -23.24 -4.00 21.53
N LEU A 449 -22.74 -4.78 22.47
CA LEU A 449 -23.43 -5.17 23.69
C LEU A 449 -22.74 -4.53 24.89
N GLY A 450 -23.36 -3.52 25.51
CA GLY A 450 -22.92 -2.87 26.73
C GLY A 450 -23.50 -3.56 27.95
N THR A 451 -22.64 -3.98 28.88
CA THR A 451 -23.03 -4.65 30.13
C THR A 451 -22.79 -3.80 31.37
N LYS A 452 -22.01 -2.71 31.25
CA LYS A 452 -21.81 -1.71 32.29
C LYS A 452 -21.55 -0.35 31.67
N ARG A 453 -22.33 0.64 32.04
CA ARG A 453 -22.18 2.03 31.61
C ARG A 453 -20.93 2.67 32.20
N ALA A 454 -20.32 3.61 31.46
CA ALA A 454 -19.20 4.42 31.93
C ALA A 454 -19.67 5.73 32.63
N THR A 455 -20.95 6.10 32.46
CA THR A 455 -21.58 7.32 33.00
C THR A 455 -22.86 7.00 33.75
N GLN A 456 -23.47 8.01 34.39
CA GLN A 456 -24.81 7.89 34.97
C GLN A 456 -25.94 7.83 33.92
N TRP A 457 -25.66 8.26 32.67
CA TRP A 457 -26.59 8.26 31.55
C TRP A 457 -26.68 6.86 30.93
N GLY A 458 -27.57 6.67 29.97
CA GLY A 458 -27.64 5.48 29.12
C GLY A 458 -26.40 5.30 28.23
N TYR A 459 -26.41 4.29 27.37
CA TYR A 459 -25.43 4.21 26.27
C TYR A 459 -25.87 5.14 25.15
N SER A 460 -24.94 5.92 24.64
CA SER A 460 -25.18 6.90 23.58
C SER A 460 -24.08 6.85 22.54
N LEU A 461 -24.47 6.59 21.28
CA LEU A 461 -23.56 6.51 20.13
C LEU A 461 -24.02 7.48 19.05
N TYR A 462 -23.15 8.45 18.70
CA TYR A 462 -23.33 9.24 17.50
C TYR A 462 -23.22 8.35 16.25
N GLN A 463 -22.22 7.46 16.22
CA GLN A 463 -22.02 6.60 15.07
C GLN A 463 -21.32 5.29 15.46
N MET A 464 -21.72 4.19 14.84
CA MET A 464 -21.02 2.90 14.82
C MET A 464 -20.70 2.54 13.37
N GLN A 465 -19.44 2.57 12.99
CA GLN A 465 -18.99 2.20 11.66
C GLN A 465 -18.40 0.80 11.69
N VAL A 466 -18.93 -0.08 10.83
CA VAL A 466 -18.44 -1.45 10.66
C VAL A 466 -17.74 -1.53 9.31
N TRP A 467 -16.46 -1.84 9.33
CA TRP A 467 -15.61 -1.93 8.14
C TRP A 467 -15.25 -3.38 7.84
N GLY A 468 -15.31 -3.76 6.55
CA GLY A 468 -15.02 -5.12 6.14
C GLY A 468 -15.22 -5.37 4.64
N SER A 469 -15.40 -6.65 4.29
CA SER A 469 -15.53 -7.11 2.90
C SER A 469 -16.60 -8.22 2.72
#